data_04e36baf386b3b5166aa1489976b6d49
#
_entry.id   04e36baf386b3b5166aa1489976b6d49
#
_cell.length_a   1.000
_cell.length_b   1.000
_cell.length_c   1.000
_cell.angle_alpha   90.00
_cell.angle_beta   90.00
_cell.angle_gamma   90.00
#
_symmetry.space_group_name_H-M   'P 1'
#
loop_
_entity.id
_entity.type
_entity.pdbx_description
1 polymer ?
#
loop_
_entity_poly.entity_id
_entity_poly.type
_entity_poly.pdbx_seq_one_letter_code
_entity_poly.pdbx_strand_id
1 'polypeptide(L)'
;MVSSAAGGSAKDGSVAGEKTAPIGVFDSGVGGLTVARAIIDQLPHEALLFVGDGAHGPYGNQSMEAVQGYAVAIGDYLVDQGCKAIVMACNTATAAAYETFQKRYSIPIVQVITPAVRRAVATTRSGKVGVIATQATVDSGAYAREFERLCQRQPECGDVTVLSVACPRFVDFIERGVTTGRQVLG
;
A
#
# COMPACT_ATOMS: atom_id res chain seq x y z
N MET A 1 -41.84 35.02 -5.99
CA MET A 1 -41.09 34.73 -4.74
C MET A 1 -41.19 33.23 -4.49
N VAL A 2 -40.20 32.49 -4.83
CA VAL A 2 -40.09 31.05 -4.48
C VAL A 2 -38.70 30.84 -3.96
N SER A 3 -38.59 30.59 -2.65
CA SER A 3 -37.36 30.30 -1.94
C SER A 3 -36.98 28.85 -2.21
N SER A 4 -35.84 28.63 -2.84
CA SER A 4 -35.22 27.30 -2.98
C SER A 4 -34.25 27.07 -1.82
N ALA A 5 -34.65 26.23 -0.87
CA ALA A 5 -33.76 25.71 0.16
C ALA A 5 -33.03 24.50 -0.40
N ALA A 6 -31.73 24.64 -0.66
CA ALA A 6 -30.83 23.52 -0.96
C ALA A 6 -30.53 22.77 0.35
N GLY A 7 -31.22 21.66 0.55
CA GLY A 7 -30.90 20.68 1.60
C GLY A 7 -29.65 19.88 1.21
N GLY A 8 -28.51 20.19 1.81
CA GLY A 8 -27.34 19.35 1.76
C GLY A 8 -27.59 18.08 2.57
N SER A 9 -27.84 16.97 1.90
CA SER A 9 -27.87 15.64 2.52
C SER A 9 -26.45 15.25 2.90
N ALA A 10 -26.12 15.32 4.19
CA ALA A 10 -25.00 14.62 4.77
C ALA A 10 -25.26 13.13 4.55
N LYS A 11 -24.45 12.48 3.70
CA LYS A 11 -24.43 11.03 3.57
C LYS A 11 -23.92 10.45 4.88
N ASP A 12 -24.83 9.92 5.68
CA ASP A 12 -24.54 9.17 6.88
C ASP A 12 -23.78 7.90 6.50
N GLY A 13 -22.47 7.89 6.80
CA GLY A 13 -21.51 6.88 6.37
C GLY A 13 -21.50 5.64 7.24
N SER A 14 -22.62 5.05 7.58
CA SER A 14 -22.67 3.73 8.20
C SER A 14 -22.83 2.63 7.13
N VAL A 15 -21.81 2.44 6.30
CA VAL A 15 -21.70 1.22 5.48
C VAL A 15 -20.89 0.21 6.28
N ALA A 16 -21.54 -0.49 7.18
CA ALA A 16 -21.12 -1.83 7.54
C ALA A 16 -21.25 -2.66 6.26
N GLY A 17 -20.12 -2.82 5.54
CA GLY A 17 -20.10 -3.48 4.25
C GLY A 17 -20.79 -4.84 4.35
N GLU A 18 -21.76 -5.10 3.48
CA GLU A 18 -22.38 -6.41 3.39
C GLU A 18 -21.29 -7.47 3.28
N LYS A 19 -21.47 -8.62 3.94
CA LYS A 19 -20.48 -9.72 3.95
C LYS A 19 -20.02 -10.14 2.55
N THR A 20 -20.82 -9.85 1.52
CA THR A 20 -20.57 -10.12 0.10
C THR A 20 -19.83 -9.01 -0.64
N ALA A 21 -19.63 -7.83 -0.03
CA ALA A 21 -18.93 -6.73 -0.66
C ALA A 21 -17.46 -7.08 -0.92
N PRO A 22 -16.85 -6.61 -2.03
CA PRO A 22 -15.49 -6.98 -2.39
C PRO A 22 -14.44 -6.32 -1.49
N ILE A 23 -13.26 -6.95 -1.41
CA ILE A 23 -12.04 -6.32 -0.92
C ILE A 23 -11.39 -5.59 -2.10
N GLY A 24 -11.22 -4.28 -1.99
CA GLY A 24 -10.47 -3.49 -2.97
C GLY A 24 -8.97 -3.69 -2.78
N VAL A 25 -8.25 -3.99 -3.84
CA VAL A 25 -6.79 -4.11 -3.83
C VAL A 25 -6.24 -3.20 -4.91
N PHE A 26 -5.24 -2.38 -4.61
CA PHE A 26 -4.63 -1.56 -5.64
C PHE A 26 -3.10 -1.51 -5.59
N ASP A 27 -2.52 -1.29 -6.76
CA ASP A 27 -1.09 -1.14 -6.98
C ASP A 27 -0.80 -0.10 -8.08
N SER A 28 0.44 0.38 -8.16
CA SER A 28 0.90 1.27 -9.23
C SER A 28 1.07 0.59 -10.59
N GLY A 29 0.96 -0.74 -10.63
CA GLY A 29 1.17 -1.56 -11.83
C GLY A 29 0.55 -2.94 -11.67
N VAL A 30 1.32 -3.97 -11.92
CA VAL A 30 0.88 -5.38 -11.86
C VAL A 30 1.48 -6.17 -10.68
N GLY A 31 2.47 -5.61 -9.98
CA GLY A 31 3.15 -6.27 -8.85
C GLY A 31 2.20 -6.66 -7.72
N GLY A 32 1.19 -5.84 -7.46
CA GLY A 32 0.15 -6.07 -6.46
C GLY A 32 -0.73 -7.31 -6.72
N LEU A 33 -0.69 -7.88 -7.92
CA LEU A 33 -1.35 -9.18 -8.20
C LEU A 33 -0.80 -10.31 -7.33
N THR A 34 0.45 -10.21 -6.87
CA THR A 34 1.02 -11.18 -5.91
C THR A 34 0.32 -11.12 -4.56
N VAL A 35 -0.04 -9.91 -4.13
CA VAL A 35 -0.82 -9.68 -2.91
C VAL A 35 -2.26 -10.16 -3.10
N ALA A 36 -2.88 -9.81 -4.23
CA ALA A 36 -4.23 -10.27 -4.57
C ALA A 36 -4.31 -11.79 -4.60
N ARG A 37 -3.32 -12.47 -5.17
CA ARG A 37 -3.22 -13.93 -5.19
C ARG A 37 -3.14 -14.51 -3.78
N ALA A 38 -2.32 -13.94 -2.91
CA ALA A 38 -2.20 -14.39 -1.53
C ALA A 38 -3.51 -14.24 -0.75
N ILE A 39 -4.30 -13.20 -1.05
CA ILE A 39 -5.63 -13.00 -0.46
C ILE A 39 -6.59 -14.10 -0.96
N ILE A 40 -6.63 -14.38 -2.26
CA ILE A 40 -7.48 -15.43 -2.85
C ILE A 40 -7.16 -16.79 -2.22
N ASP A 41 -5.89 -17.12 -2.07
CA ASP A 41 -5.46 -18.40 -1.52
C ASP A 41 -5.85 -18.57 -0.03
N GLN A 42 -5.90 -17.47 0.74
CA GLN A 42 -6.26 -17.50 2.17
C GLN A 42 -7.75 -17.26 2.42
N LEU A 43 -8.41 -16.51 1.56
CA LEU A 43 -9.81 -16.11 1.67
C LEU A 43 -10.58 -16.43 0.38
N PRO A 44 -10.72 -17.72 0.01
CA PRO A 44 -11.22 -18.13 -1.30
C PRO A 44 -12.70 -17.77 -1.57
N HIS A 45 -13.42 -17.35 -0.54
CA HIS A 45 -14.84 -16.95 -0.64
C HIS A 45 -15.02 -15.43 -0.70
N GLU A 46 -13.94 -14.65 -0.64
CA GLU A 46 -13.99 -13.20 -0.75
C GLU A 46 -13.91 -12.73 -2.19
N ALA A 47 -14.82 -11.85 -2.58
CA ALA A 47 -14.72 -11.16 -3.85
C ALA A 47 -13.60 -10.11 -3.78
N LEU A 48 -12.83 -9.97 -4.86
CA LEU A 48 -11.76 -8.99 -4.97
C LEU A 48 -12.03 -8.05 -6.15
N LEU A 49 -11.78 -6.77 -5.93
CA LEU A 49 -11.68 -5.76 -6.98
C LEU A 49 -10.26 -5.23 -7.04
N PHE A 50 -9.51 -5.59 -8.09
CA PHE A 50 -8.13 -5.14 -8.26
C PHE A 50 -8.05 -3.94 -9.22
N VAL A 51 -7.28 -2.91 -8.81
CA VAL A 51 -6.96 -1.74 -9.64
C VAL A 51 -5.45 -1.61 -9.75
N GLY A 52 -4.93 -1.71 -10.97
CA GLY A 52 -3.53 -1.40 -11.31
C GLY A 52 -3.47 -0.08 -12.05
N ASP A 53 -2.72 0.91 -11.52
CA ASP A 53 -2.57 2.22 -12.16
C ASP A 53 -1.49 2.20 -13.25
N GLY A 54 -1.79 1.55 -14.35
CA GLY A 54 -0.89 1.50 -15.51
C GLY A 54 -0.71 2.85 -16.23
N ALA A 55 -1.58 3.83 -15.96
CA ALA A 55 -1.51 5.15 -16.60
C ALA A 55 -0.44 6.05 -15.97
N HIS A 56 -0.24 5.98 -14.66
CA HIS A 56 0.70 6.81 -13.91
C HIS A 56 1.88 6.02 -13.35
N GLY A 57 1.84 4.69 -13.42
CA GLY A 57 2.92 3.81 -12.98
C GLY A 57 4.17 3.90 -13.85
N PRO A 58 5.36 3.56 -13.33
CA PRO A 58 5.62 3.19 -11.93
C PRO A 58 5.70 4.41 -11.00
N TYR A 59 5.19 4.29 -9.78
CA TYR A 59 5.17 5.37 -8.78
C TYR A 59 6.56 5.68 -8.18
N GLY A 60 7.51 4.80 -8.33
CA GLY A 60 8.83 4.91 -7.69
C GLY A 60 9.64 6.16 -8.07
N ASN A 61 9.34 6.76 -9.21
CA ASN A 61 10.01 7.97 -9.75
C ASN A 61 9.11 9.21 -9.66
N GLN A 62 7.94 9.10 -9.08
CA GLN A 62 6.98 10.20 -8.92
C GLN A 62 7.20 10.93 -7.58
N SER A 63 6.73 12.19 -7.49
CA SER A 63 6.70 12.89 -6.21
C SER A 63 5.68 12.24 -5.26
N MET A 64 5.93 12.30 -3.95
CA MET A 64 5.02 11.76 -2.94
C MET A 64 3.63 12.41 -3.01
N GLU A 65 3.55 13.69 -3.36
CA GLU A 65 2.31 14.42 -3.57
C GLU A 65 1.50 13.88 -4.74
N ALA A 66 2.15 13.63 -5.89
CA ALA A 66 1.50 13.05 -7.06
C ALA A 66 0.98 11.63 -6.75
N VAL A 67 1.82 10.79 -6.13
CA VAL A 67 1.45 9.43 -5.72
C VAL A 67 0.27 9.44 -4.75
N GLN A 68 0.26 10.36 -3.79
CA GLN A 68 -0.87 10.52 -2.87
C GLN A 68 -2.15 10.88 -3.62
N GLY A 69 -2.09 11.79 -4.58
CA GLY A 69 -3.22 12.17 -5.41
C GLY A 69 -3.79 10.98 -6.22
N TYR A 70 -2.92 10.21 -6.87
CA TYR A 70 -3.33 9.02 -7.63
C TYR A 70 -3.94 7.96 -6.71
N ALA A 71 -3.29 7.67 -5.58
CA ALA A 71 -3.78 6.71 -4.61
C ALA A 71 -5.17 7.11 -4.07
N VAL A 72 -5.38 8.39 -3.73
CA VAL A 72 -6.68 8.87 -3.24
C VAL A 72 -7.76 8.71 -4.30
N ALA A 73 -7.49 9.04 -5.57
CA ALA A 73 -8.45 8.85 -6.65
C ALA A 73 -8.87 7.37 -6.79
N ILE A 74 -7.91 6.44 -6.67
CA ILE A 74 -8.21 5.01 -6.68
C ILE A 74 -8.99 4.59 -5.42
N GLY A 75 -8.62 5.12 -4.26
CA GLY A 75 -9.33 4.87 -3.00
C GLY A 75 -10.79 5.30 -3.07
N ASP A 76 -11.06 6.50 -3.58
CA ASP A 76 -12.42 7.01 -3.80
C ASP A 76 -13.20 6.09 -4.74
N TYR A 77 -12.59 5.67 -5.86
CA TYR A 77 -13.21 4.72 -6.78
C TYR A 77 -13.56 3.39 -6.10
N LEU A 78 -12.65 2.80 -5.31
CA LEU A 78 -12.90 1.54 -4.62
C LEU A 78 -14.04 1.66 -3.60
N VAL A 79 -14.13 2.78 -2.89
CA VAL A 79 -15.25 3.06 -1.97
C VAL A 79 -16.56 3.22 -2.74
N ASP A 80 -16.56 3.93 -3.85
CA ASP A 80 -17.74 4.09 -4.72
C ASP A 80 -18.21 2.76 -5.34
N GLN A 81 -17.29 1.79 -5.54
CA GLN A 81 -17.62 0.42 -5.95
C GLN A 81 -18.12 -0.44 -4.79
N GLY A 82 -18.27 0.10 -3.58
CA GLY A 82 -18.80 -0.60 -2.42
C GLY A 82 -17.82 -1.57 -1.77
N CYS A 83 -16.51 -1.37 -1.93
CA CYS A 83 -15.51 -2.20 -1.26
C CYS A 83 -15.63 -2.10 0.26
N LYS A 84 -15.63 -3.24 0.96
CA LYS A 84 -15.70 -3.32 2.43
C LYS A 84 -14.36 -3.08 3.13
N ALA A 85 -13.26 -3.15 2.41
CA ALA A 85 -11.90 -2.89 2.88
C ALA A 85 -11.03 -2.52 1.68
N ILE A 86 -9.92 -1.80 1.93
CA ILE A 86 -8.92 -1.48 0.90
C ILE A 86 -7.57 -2.06 1.32
N VAL A 87 -6.91 -2.76 0.39
CA VAL A 87 -5.54 -3.24 0.51
C VAL A 87 -4.63 -2.42 -0.40
N MET A 88 -3.72 -1.67 0.21
CA MET A 88 -2.68 -0.91 -0.48
C MET A 88 -1.51 -1.85 -0.77
N ALA A 89 -1.50 -2.49 -1.95
CA ALA A 89 -0.49 -3.46 -2.34
C ALA A 89 0.82 -2.83 -2.83
N CYS A 90 0.83 -1.52 -3.08
CA CYS A 90 1.99 -0.75 -3.50
C CYS A 90 2.73 -0.17 -2.29
N ASN A 91 4.05 -0.43 -2.20
CA ASN A 91 4.90 0.14 -1.16
C ASN A 91 5.00 1.67 -1.26
N THR A 92 5.20 2.20 -2.46
CA THR A 92 5.30 3.65 -2.68
C THR A 92 3.98 4.36 -2.36
N ALA A 93 2.85 3.80 -2.78
CA ALA A 93 1.53 4.35 -2.43
C ALA A 93 1.26 4.27 -0.92
N THR A 94 1.65 3.18 -0.27
CA THR A 94 1.55 3.03 1.19
C THR A 94 2.34 4.13 1.89
N ALA A 95 3.60 4.35 1.48
CA ALA A 95 4.46 5.38 2.05
C ALA A 95 3.90 6.80 1.87
N ALA A 96 3.22 7.07 0.74
CA ALA A 96 2.69 8.37 0.39
C ALA A 96 1.30 8.67 0.98
N ALA A 97 0.44 7.66 1.10
CA ALA A 97 -1.00 7.90 1.27
C ALA A 97 -1.65 7.16 2.45
N TYR A 98 -0.95 6.26 3.16
CA TYR A 98 -1.59 5.43 4.18
C TYR A 98 -2.27 6.25 5.28
N GLU A 99 -1.61 7.27 5.83
CA GLU A 99 -2.21 8.13 6.86
C GLU A 99 -3.42 8.91 6.34
N THR A 100 -3.37 9.35 5.08
CA THR A 100 -4.49 10.02 4.41
C THR A 100 -5.68 9.08 4.28
N PHE A 101 -5.44 7.82 3.90
CA PHE A 101 -6.48 6.80 3.81
C PHE A 101 -7.15 6.52 5.14
N GLN A 102 -6.37 6.40 6.21
CA GLN A 102 -6.90 6.18 7.56
C GLN A 102 -7.80 7.33 8.06
N LYS A 103 -7.53 8.56 7.63
CA LYS A 103 -8.32 9.72 7.99
C LYS A 103 -9.55 9.93 7.10
N ARG A 104 -9.45 9.50 5.81
CA ARG A 104 -10.45 9.75 4.79
C ARG A 104 -11.55 8.70 4.75
N TYR A 105 -11.22 7.43 4.95
CA TYR A 105 -12.15 6.32 4.78
C TYR A 105 -12.51 5.66 6.10
N SER A 106 -13.81 5.33 6.27
CA SER A 106 -14.33 4.63 7.44
C SER A 106 -14.17 3.10 7.38
N ILE A 107 -13.84 2.57 6.21
CA ILE A 107 -13.59 1.13 6.00
C ILE A 107 -12.15 0.75 6.39
N PRO A 108 -11.89 -0.53 6.74
CA PRO A 108 -10.56 -0.99 7.07
C PRO A 108 -9.54 -0.76 5.94
N ILE A 109 -8.39 -0.20 6.28
CA ILE A 109 -7.26 0.00 5.37
C ILE A 109 -6.11 -0.91 5.80
N VAL A 110 -5.72 -1.82 4.92
CA VAL A 110 -4.59 -2.73 5.09
C VAL A 110 -3.46 -2.29 4.16
N GLN A 111 -2.21 -2.36 4.62
CA GLN A 111 -1.05 -1.95 3.83
C GLN A 111 0.09 -2.97 3.97
N VAL A 112 1.06 -2.94 3.05
CA VAL A 112 2.07 -3.99 2.91
C VAL A 112 3.35 -3.76 3.72
N ILE A 113 3.63 -2.56 4.22
CA ILE A 113 4.88 -2.25 4.95
C ILE A 113 4.88 -2.89 6.35
N THR A 114 3.83 -2.68 7.14
CA THR A 114 3.75 -3.23 8.50
C THR A 114 3.93 -4.75 8.57
N PRO A 115 3.25 -5.58 7.76
CA PRO A 115 3.46 -7.02 7.81
C PRO A 115 4.86 -7.42 7.36
N ALA A 116 5.47 -6.72 6.41
CA ALA A 116 6.85 -6.96 6.00
C ALA A 116 7.84 -6.67 7.13
N VAL A 117 7.67 -5.54 7.83
CA VAL A 117 8.51 -5.18 8.99
C VAL A 117 8.35 -6.18 10.13
N ARG A 118 7.12 -6.59 10.48
CA ARG A 118 6.87 -7.62 11.49
C ARG A 118 7.58 -8.93 11.16
N ARG A 119 7.51 -9.34 9.88
CA ARG A 119 8.17 -10.56 9.44
C ARG A 119 9.69 -10.44 9.51
N ALA A 120 10.26 -9.31 9.12
CA ALA A 120 11.70 -9.05 9.17
C ALA A 120 12.22 -9.09 10.62
N VAL A 121 11.54 -8.43 11.55
CA VAL A 121 11.88 -8.48 12.98
C VAL A 121 11.82 -9.90 13.52
N ALA A 122 10.77 -10.65 13.22
CA ALA A 122 10.62 -12.03 13.69
C ALA A 122 11.62 -13.02 13.09
N THR A 123 12.29 -12.65 11.98
CA THR A 123 13.18 -13.56 11.23
C THR A 123 14.65 -13.23 11.38
N THR A 124 15.01 -11.96 11.59
CA THR A 124 16.42 -11.56 11.73
C THR A 124 17.04 -12.21 12.96
N ARG A 125 18.25 -12.74 12.78
CA ARG A 125 19.07 -13.30 13.88
C ARG A 125 20.19 -12.35 14.31
N SER A 126 20.58 -11.44 13.42
CA SER A 126 21.69 -10.52 13.65
C SER A 126 21.22 -9.14 14.12
N GLY A 127 19.93 -8.89 14.18
CA GLY A 127 19.37 -7.56 14.40
C GLY A 127 19.60 -6.59 13.22
N LYS A 128 20.15 -7.07 12.09
CA LYS A 128 20.39 -6.24 10.90
C LYS A 128 19.40 -6.59 9.82
N VAL A 129 18.76 -5.57 9.23
CA VAL A 129 17.78 -5.72 8.15
C VAL A 129 18.13 -4.76 7.02
N GLY A 130 18.26 -5.32 5.81
CA GLY A 130 18.38 -4.54 4.57
C GLY A 130 17.00 -4.36 3.94
N VAL A 131 16.67 -3.14 3.54
CA VAL A 131 15.47 -2.80 2.75
C VAL A 131 15.91 -2.30 1.39
N ILE A 132 15.53 -3.01 0.33
CA ILE A 132 15.67 -2.54 -1.06
C ILE A 132 14.29 -2.08 -1.55
N ALA A 133 14.21 -0.87 -2.09
CA ALA A 133 12.93 -0.28 -2.49
C ALA A 133 13.14 0.75 -3.62
N THR A 134 12.03 1.33 -4.09
CA THR A 134 12.08 2.49 -5.00
C THR A 134 12.69 3.71 -4.29
N GLN A 135 13.19 4.67 -5.08
CA GLN A 135 13.73 5.92 -4.53
C GLN A 135 12.71 6.62 -3.63
N ALA A 136 11.47 6.80 -4.11
CA ALA A 136 10.42 7.47 -3.34
C ALA A 136 10.10 6.75 -2.01
N THR A 137 10.12 5.41 -1.99
CA THR A 137 9.90 4.64 -0.75
C THR A 137 11.05 4.83 0.24
N VAL A 138 12.30 4.84 -0.23
CA VAL A 138 13.48 5.07 0.62
C VAL A 138 13.48 6.49 1.17
N ASP A 139 13.29 7.48 0.33
CA ASP A 139 13.28 8.90 0.71
C ASP A 139 12.14 9.22 1.69
N SER A 140 11.03 8.51 1.61
CA SER A 140 9.94 8.65 2.56
C SER A 140 10.30 8.24 3.98
N GLY A 141 11.30 7.39 4.18
CA GLY A 141 11.64 6.81 5.47
C GLY A 141 10.56 5.91 6.10
N ALA A 142 9.54 5.50 5.33
CA ALA A 142 8.38 4.77 5.86
C ALA A 142 8.76 3.45 6.55
N TYR A 143 9.70 2.71 5.99
CA TYR A 143 10.19 1.47 6.60
C TYR A 143 10.92 1.74 7.92
N ALA A 144 11.83 2.72 7.96
CA ALA A 144 12.58 3.07 9.18
C ALA A 144 11.62 3.46 10.32
N ARG A 145 10.65 4.33 10.03
CA ARG A 145 9.62 4.71 11.02
C ARG A 145 8.78 3.53 11.48
N GLU A 146 8.44 2.60 10.61
CA GLU A 146 7.64 1.45 10.99
C GLU A 146 8.42 0.45 11.85
N PHE A 147 9.73 0.24 11.57
CA PHE A 147 10.62 -0.53 12.45
C PHE A 147 10.70 0.11 13.85
N GLU A 148 10.95 1.42 13.92
CA GLU A 148 11.00 2.15 15.17
C GLU A 148 9.69 2.02 15.95
N ARG A 149 8.54 2.24 15.28
CA ARG A 149 7.22 2.11 15.88
C ARG A 149 6.92 0.71 16.43
N LEU A 150 7.35 -0.33 15.70
CA LEU A 150 7.16 -1.71 16.12
C LEU A 150 8.04 -2.02 17.34
N CYS A 151 9.32 -1.65 17.31
CA CYS A 151 10.26 -1.94 18.39
C CYS A 151 9.95 -1.16 19.66
N GLN A 152 9.39 0.04 19.58
CA GLN A 152 8.87 0.75 20.76
C GLN A 152 7.72 0.03 21.46
N ARG A 153 6.95 -0.78 20.73
CA ARG A 153 5.79 -1.52 21.25
C ARG A 153 6.10 -2.96 21.69
N GLN A 154 7.23 -3.48 21.25
CA GLN A 154 7.65 -4.87 21.48
C GLN A 154 9.06 -4.88 22.05
N PRO A 155 9.24 -4.93 23.40
CA PRO A 155 10.54 -4.95 24.04
C PRO A 155 11.47 -6.07 23.54
N GLU A 156 10.90 -7.19 23.10
CA GLU A 156 11.60 -8.32 22.50
C GLU A 156 12.17 -8.04 21.10
N CYS A 157 11.83 -6.91 20.49
CA CYS A 157 12.37 -6.50 19.19
C CYS A 157 13.89 -6.33 19.22
N GLY A 158 14.45 -5.97 20.40
CA GLY A 158 15.87 -5.68 20.54
C GLY A 158 16.33 -4.48 19.69
N ASP A 159 17.63 -4.32 19.56
CA ASP A 159 18.21 -3.29 18.70
C ASP A 159 18.26 -3.75 17.25
N VAL A 160 17.28 -3.30 16.46
CA VAL A 160 17.25 -3.57 15.00
C VAL A 160 17.86 -2.40 14.24
N THR A 161 18.93 -2.67 13.51
CA THR A 161 19.54 -1.72 12.57
C THR A 161 18.95 -1.92 11.18
N VAL A 162 18.42 -0.86 10.61
CA VAL A 162 17.81 -0.88 9.27
C VAL A 162 18.66 -0.10 8.29
N LEU A 163 19.07 -0.74 7.19
CA LEU A 163 19.74 -0.10 6.07
C LEU A 163 18.80 -0.11 4.85
N SER A 164 18.42 1.06 4.37
CA SER A 164 17.59 1.18 3.17
C SER A 164 18.43 1.61 1.96
N VAL A 165 18.25 0.92 0.84
CA VAL A 165 18.95 1.18 -0.43
C VAL A 165 17.92 1.34 -1.53
N ALA A 166 18.01 2.45 -2.27
CA ALA A 166 17.17 2.69 -3.44
C ALA A 166 17.62 1.85 -4.63
N CYS A 167 16.69 1.15 -5.24
CA CYS A 167 16.91 0.35 -6.46
C CYS A 167 15.95 0.84 -7.56
N PRO A 168 16.16 2.03 -8.15
CA PRO A 168 15.17 2.71 -9.00
C PRO A 168 14.78 1.94 -10.26
N ARG A 169 15.60 1.01 -10.73
CA ARG A 169 15.35 0.22 -11.94
C ARG A 169 14.76 -1.17 -11.67
N PHE A 170 14.65 -1.61 -10.40
CA PHE A 170 14.21 -2.96 -10.09
C PHE A 170 12.76 -3.22 -10.50
N VAL A 171 11.87 -2.27 -10.26
CA VAL A 171 10.46 -2.40 -10.67
C VAL A 171 10.34 -2.58 -12.17
N ASP A 172 11.04 -1.76 -12.96
CA ASP A 172 11.04 -1.86 -14.43
C ASP A 172 11.54 -3.23 -14.92
N PHE A 173 12.60 -3.75 -14.31
CA PHE A 173 13.13 -5.06 -14.67
C PHE A 173 12.16 -6.20 -14.34
N ILE A 174 11.58 -6.15 -13.13
CA ILE A 174 10.65 -7.17 -12.66
C ILE A 174 9.38 -7.17 -13.52
N GLU A 175 8.79 -6.01 -13.79
CA GLU A 175 7.58 -5.90 -14.62
C GLU A 175 7.81 -6.32 -16.07
N ARG A 176 9.02 -6.15 -16.59
CA ARG A 176 9.43 -6.66 -17.93
C ARG A 176 9.85 -8.12 -17.93
N GLY A 177 9.83 -8.80 -16.80
CA GLY A 177 10.29 -10.19 -16.67
C GLY A 177 11.80 -10.37 -16.80
N VAL A 178 12.58 -9.29 -16.66
CA VAL A 178 14.05 -9.33 -16.72
C VAL A 178 14.59 -9.61 -15.32
N THR A 179 14.82 -10.88 -15.02
CA THR A 179 15.26 -11.33 -13.68
C THR A 179 16.73 -11.73 -13.61
N THR A 180 17.43 -11.77 -14.74
CA THR A 180 18.83 -12.21 -14.84
C THR A 180 19.61 -11.37 -15.85
N GLY A 181 20.95 -11.44 -15.76
CA GLY A 181 21.85 -10.78 -16.69
C GLY A 181 22.57 -9.56 -16.11
N ARG A 182 23.57 -9.04 -16.88
CA ARG A 182 24.43 -7.92 -16.44
C ARG A 182 23.65 -6.64 -16.13
N GLN A 183 22.49 -6.44 -16.74
CA GLN A 183 21.66 -5.26 -16.53
C GLN A 183 21.03 -5.23 -15.13
N VAL A 184 20.87 -6.41 -14.50
CA VAL A 184 20.29 -6.55 -13.15
C VAL A 184 21.39 -6.65 -12.08
N LEU A 185 22.55 -7.19 -12.45
CA LEU A 185 23.65 -7.52 -11.53
C LEU A 185 24.81 -6.52 -11.56
N GLY A 186 24.81 -5.55 -12.49
CA GLY A 186 25.87 -4.57 -12.71
C GLY A 186 25.76 -3.26 -11.97
#